data_a45bb511f6318a3228c3068184a5bbaf
#
_entry.id   a45bb511f6318a3228c3068184a5bbaf
#
_cell.length_a   1.000
_cell.length_b   1.000
_cell.length_c   1.000
_cell.angle_alpha   90.00
_cell.angle_beta   90.00
_cell.angle_gamma   90.00
#
_symmetry.space_group_name_H-M   'P 1'
#
loop_
_entity.id
_entity.type
_entity.pdbx_description
1 polymer ?
#
loop_
_entity_poly.entity_id
_entity_poly.type
_entity_poly.pdbx_seq_one_letter_code
_entity_poly.pdbx_strand_id
1 'polypeptide(L)'
;MKKKLISAVAVAMAASMTLTACGGAASSAASTSDNTASEAATTEAESSEGYQPMKIAFAAQAVDETFVEAKNALENEIGPALNIEFMFSEAISDNGALNTFIENAYASGCDAVYTNVTGGIDQAAAVCNDLGMYFVGISSAGAEENREMPYYVGVAGASAEGYGEAYANALNAVIGDGAEQSILILSGAACYGATSFVEATAGSLRALQDIYGLTYTEDVNALATSSTQVDAENDKGIKITVCPGMQDIATTVSPLLQSGDYDVLVGTSNIYDSLGVAVDEVEKALGKDIKFITRSMFSDSTKAAFNSTDSQGSQVIDAIVLNGTYEHLAAVMMLRNAFDGHADAMRDGDHCSRVPGQIPLVVTTAEEYNALSGDDMPFSFVTVDEVVGQCNADATFHSIDELGASLTTENILKKFG
;
A
#
# COMPACT_ATOMS: atom_id res chain seq x y z
N MET A 1 -54.42 18.10 1.77
CA MET A 1 -55.15 17.58 0.59
C MET A 1 -54.18 17.17 -0.49
N LYS A 2 -54.47 15.97 -1.06
CA LYS A 2 -53.89 15.33 -2.28
C LYS A 2 -52.42 14.90 -2.18
N LYS A 3 -52.11 13.63 -1.89
CA LYS A 3 -52.23 12.34 -2.59
C LYS A 3 -51.15 12.17 -3.70
N LYS A 4 -50.19 11.28 -3.39
CA LYS A 4 -49.74 10.04 -4.04
C LYS A 4 -49.35 10.11 -5.52
N LEU A 5 -48.15 9.58 -5.83
CA LEU A 5 -48.07 8.39 -6.69
C LEU A 5 -46.72 7.68 -6.52
N ILE A 6 -46.82 6.40 -6.20
CA ILE A 6 -45.82 5.37 -6.17
C ILE A 6 -45.75 4.76 -7.58
N SER A 7 -44.60 4.50 -8.11
CA SER A 7 -44.45 3.54 -9.21
C SER A 7 -43.28 2.60 -8.91
N ALA A 8 -43.64 1.39 -8.53
CA ALA A 8 -42.76 0.22 -8.49
C ALA A 8 -42.67 -0.36 -9.91
N VAL A 9 -41.48 -0.67 -10.36
CA VAL A 9 -41.23 -1.54 -11.52
C VAL A 9 -40.48 -2.76 -11.03
N ALA A 10 -41.18 -3.88 -10.95
CA ALA A 10 -40.63 -5.19 -10.79
C ALA A 10 -40.33 -5.77 -12.18
N VAL A 11 -39.10 -6.22 -12.42
CA VAL A 11 -38.78 -7.05 -13.60
C VAL A 11 -38.34 -8.41 -13.09
N ALA A 12 -39.17 -9.39 -13.38
CA ALA A 12 -38.88 -10.80 -13.20
C ALA A 12 -38.08 -11.29 -14.40
N MET A 13 -36.96 -11.99 -14.16
CA MET A 13 -36.31 -12.82 -15.18
C MET A 13 -36.45 -14.29 -14.80
N ALA A 14 -37.12 -15.00 -15.68
CA ALA A 14 -37.30 -16.43 -15.61
C ALA A 14 -36.09 -17.18 -16.13
N ALA A 15 -35.73 -18.24 -15.44
CA ALA A 15 -34.76 -19.24 -15.84
C ALA A 15 -35.27 -20.08 -17.04
N SER A 16 -34.37 -20.40 -17.94
CA SER A 16 -34.55 -21.53 -18.85
C SER A 16 -33.30 -22.39 -18.96
N MET A 17 -33.35 -23.51 -18.24
CA MET A 17 -32.45 -24.65 -18.47
C MET A 17 -32.90 -25.39 -19.74
N THR A 18 -31.97 -25.73 -20.63
CA THR A 18 -32.14 -26.85 -21.55
C THR A 18 -30.88 -27.70 -21.58
N LEU A 19 -31.03 -28.90 -20.99
CA LEU A 19 -30.17 -30.05 -21.26
C LEU A 19 -30.50 -30.59 -22.64
N THR A 20 -29.47 -30.91 -23.43
CA THR A 20 -29.57 -32.01 -24.41
C THR A 20 -28.25 -32.76 -24.52
N ALA A 21 -28.35 -34.03 -24.29
CA ALA A 21 -27.30 -35.04 -24.38
C ALA A 21 -27.38 -35.81 -25.71
N CYS A 22 -26.35 -36.60 -26.03
CA CYS A 22 -26.17 -37.66 -27.02
C CYS A 22 -25.73 -37.20 -28.44
N GLY A 23 -24.58 -37.60 -28.96
CA GLY A 23 -24.05 -38.94 -29.14
C GLY A 23 -23.75 -39.16 -30.63
N GLY A 24 -22.61 -39.73 -30.99
CA GLY A 24 -22.42 -40.26 -32.34
C GLY A 24 -21.06 -40.03 -32.96
N ALA A 25 -20.42 -41.14 -33.23
CA ALA A 25 -19.04 -41.30 -33.65
C ALA A 25 -18.81 -41.14 -35.17
N ALA A 26 -17.54 -41.02 -35.49
CA ALA A 26 -16.77 -41.57 -36.59
C ALA A 26 -16.42 -40.73 -37.85
N SER A 27 -15.12 -40.73 -38.05
CA SER A 27 -14.36 -41.02 -39.27
C SER A 27 -13.81 -39.88 -40.12
N SER A 28 -12.48 -39.79 -39.98
CA SER A 28 -11.41 -39.63 -40.98
C SER A 28 -11.55 -38.65 -42.16
N ALA A 29 -10.59 -37.76 -42.24
CA ALA A 29 -9.68 -37.65 -43.40
C ALA A 29 -8.56 -36.63 -43.15
N ALA A 30 -7.35 -37.03 -43.47
CA ALA A 30 -6.11 -36.23 -43.37
C ALA A 30 -6.08 -35.12 -44.42
N SER A 31 -5.51 -33.95 -44.01
CA SER A 31 -4.77 -33.11 -44.94
C SER A 31 -3.64 -32.38 -44.18
N THR A 32 -2.44 -32.69 -44.60
CA THR A 32 -1.17 -32.05 -44.26
C THR A 32 -1.17 -30.58 -44.73
N SER A 33 -0.81 -29.68 -43.87
CA SER A 33 -0.18 -28.43 -44.23
C SER A 33 0.85 -28.03 -43.18
N ASP A 34 2.09 -27.96 -43.65
CA ASP A 34 3.23 -27.42 -42.93
C ASP A 34 2.94 -26.02 -42.37
N ASN A 35 3.14 -25.87 -41.09
CA ASN A 35 3.34 -24.55 -40.48
C ASN A 35 4.55 -24.63 -39.55
N THR A 36 5.60 -23.99 -39.98
CA THR A 36 6.80 -23.68 -39.21
C THR A 36 6.40 -23.00 -37.90
N ALA A 37 6.50 -23.75 -36.81
CA ALA A 37 6.40 -23.21 -35.47
C ALA A 37 7.67 -22.43 -35.19
N SER A 38 7.53 -21.13 -34.92
CA SER A 38 8.49 -20.30 -34.24
C SER A 38 8.61 -20.85 -32.82
N GLU A 39 9.77 -21.34 -32.45
CA GLU A 39 10.12 -21.66 -31.07
C GLU A 39 10.14 -20.35 -30.27
N ALA A 40 9.07 -20.10 -29.55
CA ALA A 40 9.11 -19.22 -28.41
C ALA A 40 9.93 -19.95 -27.34
N ALA A 41 11.05 -19.38 -26.96
CA ALA A 41 11.84 -19.84 -25.84
C ALA A 41 10.95 -19.77 -24.57
N THR A 42 10.44 -20.90 -24.17
CA THR A 42 9.94 -21.13 -22.81
C THR A 42 11.18 -21.11 -21.92
N THR A 43 11.37 -20.02 -21.19
CA THR A 43 12.18 -20.02 -19.99
C THR A 43 11.51 -21.03 -19.06
N GLU A 44 12.11 -22.22 -18.92
CA GLU A 44 11.71 -23.15 -17.88
C GLU A 44 11.93 -22.44 -16.54
N ALA A 45 10.82 -22.16 -15.83
CA ALA A 45 10.87 -21.83 -14.43
C ALA A 45 11.61 -22.98 -13.72
N GLU A 46 12.75 -22.70 -13.11
CA GLU A 46 13.45 -23.67 -12.27
C GLU A 46 12.44 -24.17 -11.24
N SER A 47 12.29 -25.48 -11.19
CA SER A 47 11.24 -26.21 -10.48
C SER A 47 11.32 -25.95 -8.98
N SER A 48 10.15 -25.88 -8.33
CA SER A 48 9.88 -25.92 -6.90
C SER A 48 10.40 -27.21 -6.18
N GLU A 49 11.50 -27.80 -6.69
CA GLU A 49 12.13 -29.01 -6.11
C GLU A 49 12.70 -28.65 -4.73
N GLY A 50 11.86 -28.82 -3.70
CA GLY A 50 12.27 -28.68 -2.30
C GLY A 50 11.17 -28.18 -1.36
N TYR A 51 10.21 -27.36 -1.83
CA TYR A 51 9.15 -26.86 -0.97
C TYR A 51 7.97 -27.81 -0.88
N GLN A 52 7.46 -28.05 0.35
CA GLN A 52 6.19 -28.77 0.55
C GLN A 52 5.04 -27.91 0.04
N PRO A 53 3.98 -28.53 -0.55
CA PRO A 53 2.80 -27.76 -0.94
C PRO A 53 2.22 -27.00 0.24
N MET A 54 1.92 -25.71 0.04
CA MET A 54 1.33 -24.82 1.05
C MET A 54 0.17 -24.05 0.43
N LYS A 55 -0.84 -23.73 1.23
CA LYS A 55 -1.94 -22.86 0.79
C LYS A 55 -2.09 -21.66 1.71
N ILE A 56 -2.00 -20.46 1.13
CA ILE A 56 -2.10 -19.19 1.85
C ILE A 56 -3.36 -18.45 1.44
N ALA A 57 -4.11 -17.93 2.41
CA ALA A 57 -5.23 -17.04 2.16
C ALA A 57 -4.82 -15.57 2.37
N PHE A 58 -5.16 -14.70 1.41
CA PHE A 58 -5.04 -13.26 1.55
C PHE A 58 -6.41 -12.61 1.75
N ALA A 59 -6.62 -12.05 2.93
CA ALA A 59 -7.80 -11.28 3.29
C ALA A 59 -7.57 -9.79 2.99
N ALA A 60 -8.23 -9.27 1.96
CA ALA A 60 -8.01 -7.91 1.45
C ALA A 60 -9.07 -6.92 1.94
N GLN A 61 -8.64 -5.74 2.41
CA GLN A 61 -9.54 -4.65 2.80
C GLN A 61 -10.23 -4.02 1.58
N ALA A 62 -9.54 -3.96 0.44
CA ALA A 62 -10.05 -3.44 -0.82
C ALA A 62 -9.58 -4.32 -1.99
N VAL A 63 -10.36 -4.31 -3.06
CA VAL A 63 -10.00 -4.94 -4.34
C VAL A 63 -9.77 -3.79 -5.32
N ASP A 64 -8.60 -3.19 -5.22
CA ASP A 64 -8.12 -2.08 -6.03
C ASP A 64 -6.99 -2.52 -6.99
N GLU A 65 -6.37 -1.59 -7.66
CA GLU A 65 -5.29 -1.85 -8.61
C GLU A 65 -4.09 -2.54 -7.94
N THR A 66 -3.72 -2.13 -6.73
CA THR A 66 -2.63 -2.77 -5.96
C THR A 66 -2.94 -4.21 -5.60
N PHE A 67 -4.18 -4.48 -5.20
CA PHE A 67 -4.60 -5.86 -4.96
C PHE A 67 -4.46 -6.71 -6.21
N VAL A 68 -4.84 -6.18 -7.38
CA VAL A 68 -4.74 -6.90 -8.66
C VAL A 68 -3.28 -7.18 -9.01
N GLU A 69 -2.39 -6.21 -8.83
CA GLU A 69 -0.95 -6.40 -9.05
C GLU A 69 -0.36 -7.43 -8.09
N ALA A 70 -0.64 -7.30 -6.79
CA ALA A 70 -0.19 -8.27 -5.78
C ALA A 70 -0.69 -9.67 -6.11
N LYS A 71 -1.97 -9.81 -6.44
CA LYS A 71 -2.56 -11.08 -6.84
C LYS A 71 -1.85 -11.69 -8.04
N ASN A 72 -1.62 -10.91 -9.10
CA ASN A 72 -0.95 -11.38 -10.31
C ASN A 72 0.48 -11.87 -10.01
N ALA A 73 1.26 -11.12 -9.25
CA ALA A 73 2.62 -11.51 -8.87
C ALA A 73 2.62 -12.77 -8.00
N LEU A 74 1.71 -12.84 -7.02
CA LEU A 74 1.61 -13.98 -6.12
C LEU A 74 1.16 -15.26 -6.83
N GLU A 75 0.15 -15.20 -7.71
CA GLU A 75 -0.35 -16.38 -8.43
C GLU A 75 0.60 -16.86 -9.54
N ASN A 76 1.24 -15.94 -10.27
CA ASN A 76 1.96 -16.31 -11.49
C ASN A 76 3.47 -16.42 -11.31
N GLU A 77 4.05 -15.81 -10.28
CA GLU A 77 5.49 -15.77 -10.06
C GLU A 77 5.90 -16.43 -8.73
N ILE A 78 5.41 -15.92 -7.62
CA ILE A 78 5.82 -16.36 -6.27
C ILE A 78 5.26 -17.73 -5.91
N GLY A 79 3.97 -17.97 -6.19
CA GLY A 79 3.31 -19.24 -5.91
C GLY A 79 4.00 -20.43 -6.57
N PRO A 80 4.26 -20.40 -7.89
CA PRO A 80 5.01 -21.46 -8.57
C PRO A 80 6.42 -21.67 -8.00
N ALA A 81 7.16 -20.58 -7.70
CA ALA A 81 8.52 -20.66 -7.20
C ALA A 81 8.62 -21.28 -5.78
N LEU A 82 7.64 -21.01 -4.91
CA LEU A 82 7.60 -21.46 -3.53
C LEU A 82 6.63 -22.63 -3.27
N ASN A 83 6.02 -23.20 -4.30
CA ASN A 83 4.99 -24.23 -4.21
C ASN A 83 3.80 -23.80 -3.29
N ILE A 84 3.30 -22.59 -3.53
CA ILE A 84 2.17 -21.99 -2.77
C ILE A 84 0.96 -21.84 -3.69
N GLU A 85 -0.21 -22.33 -3.23
CA GLU A 85 -1.52 -21.99 -3.77
C GLU A 85 -2.11 -20.82 -2.98
N PHE A 86 -2.61 -19.80 -3.67
CA PHE A 86 -3.22 -18.64 -3.03
C PHE A 86 -4.75 -18.69 -3.12
N MET A 87 -5.40 -18.27 -2.02
CA MET A 87 -6.84 -17.99 -1.94
C MET A 87 -7.04 -16.51 -1.63
N PHE A 88 -7.85 -15.80 -2.41
CA PHE A 88 -8.10 -14.36 -2.23
C PHE A 88 -9.53 -14.11 -1.79
N SER A 89 -9.72 -13.11 -0.92
CA SER A 89 -11.05 -12.65 -0.54
C SER A 89 -11.62 -11.65 -1.56
N GLU A 90 -12.92 -11.44 -1.50
CA GLU A 90 -13.54 -10.16 -1.89
C GLU A 90 -13.13 -9.08 -0.87
N ALA A 91 -13.49 -7.80 -1.15
CA ALA A 91 -13.21 -6.72 -0.21
C ALA A 91 -13.88 -6.95 1.15
N ILE A 92 -13.10 -6.89 2.21
CA ILE A 92 -13.55 -7.10 3.59
C ILE A 92 -13.71 -5.76 4.30
N SER A 93 -14.92 -5.44 4.72
CA SER A 93 -15.27 -4.15 5.31
C SER A 93 -15.43 -4.18 6.84
N ASP A 94 -15.49 -5.36 7.45
CA ASP A 94 -15.71 -5.50 8.89
C ASP A 94 -15.06 -6.76 9.49
N ASN A 95 -14.93 -6.77 10.80
CA ASN A 95 -14.27 -7.85 11.55
C ASN A 95 -15.01 -9.20 11.44
N GLY A 96 -16.34 -9.19 11.31
CA GLY A 96 -17.13 -10.41 11.17
C GLY A 96 -16.90 -11.09 9.83
N ALA A 97 -16.80 -10.30 8.76
CA ALA A 97 -16.45 -10.78 7.43
C ALA A 97 -15.00 -11.33 7.39
N LEU A 98 -14.06 -10.70 8.09
CA LEU A 98 -12.68 -11.18 8.19
C LEU A 98 -12.64 -12.56 8.87
N ASN A 99 -13.29 -12.73 10.02
CA ASN A 99 -13.33 -14.01 10.73
C ASN A 99 -14.01 -15.11 9.90
N THR A 100 -15.12 -14.78 9.22
CA THR A 100 -15.81 -15.70 8.31
C THR A 100 -14.91 -16.14 7.16
N PHE A 101 -14.13 -15.23 6.59
CA PHE A 101 -13.17 -15.56 5.55
C PHE A 101 -12.07 -16.51 6.07
N ILE A 102 -11.53 -16.25 7.27
CA ILE A 102 -10.51 -17.13 7.90
C ILE A 102 -11.06 -18.54 8.11
N GLU A 103 -12.30 -18.68 8.65
CA GLU A 103 -12.94 -19.98 8.83
C GLU A 103 -13.16 -20.72 7.49
N ASN A 104 -13.54 -20.00 6.44
CA ASN A 104 -13.68 -20.55 5.09
C ASN A 104 -12.33 -20.96 4.49
N ALA A 105 -11.27 -20.19 4.73
CA ALA A 105 -9.91 -20.51 4.31
C ALA A 105 -9.43 -21.81 4.98
N TYR A 106 -9.65 -21.95 6.29
CA TYR A 106 -9.38 -23.20 7.01
C TYR A 106 -10.14 -24.39 6.43
N ALA A 107 -11.44 -24.23 6.21
CA ALA A 107 -12.28 -25.28 5.62
C ALA A 107 -11.85 -25.65 4.18
N SER A 108 -11.19 -24.73 3.49
CA SER A 108 -10.62 -24.92 2.15
C SER A 108 -9.19 -25.48 2.16
N GLY A 109 -8.66 -25.79 3.36
CA GLY A 109 -7.34 -26.39 3.54
C GLY A 109 -6.20 -25.40 3.45
N CYS A 110 -6.43 -24.11 3.78
CA CYS A 110 -5.33 -23.15 3.91
C CYS A 110 -4.54 -23.40 5.19
N ASP A 111 -3.22 -23.27 5.09
CA ASP A 111 -2.26 -23.46 6.19
C ASP A 111 -1.96 -22.12 6.90
N ALA A 112 -2.19 -21.02 6.21
CA ALA A 112 -1.87 -19.69 6.69
C ALA A 112 -2.80 -18.61 6.13
N VAL A 113 -2.85 -17.49 6.85
CA VAL A 113 -3.58 -16.28 6.44
C VAL A 113 -2.69 -15.06 6.63
N TYR A 114 -2.72 -14.13 5.68
CA TYR A 114 -2.27 -12.77 5.94
C TYR A 114 -3.35 -11.77 5.52
N THR A 115 -3.31 -10.56 6.11
CA THR A 115 -4.35 -9.56 5.88
C THR A 115 -3.83 -8.14 5.95
N ASN A 116 -4.35 -7.28 5.08
CA ASN A 116 -4.21 -5.81 5.17
C ASN A 116 -5.48 -5.13 5.72
N VAL A 117 -6.46 -5.90 6.20
CA VAL A 117 -7.62 -5.36 6.93
C VAL A 117 -7.13 -4.78 8.25
N THR A 118 -7.37 -3.48 8.48
CA THR A 118 -6.82 -2.77 9.64
C THR A 118 -7.59 -3.00 10.93
N GLY A 119 -8.84 -3.44 10.84
CA GLY A 119 -9.70 -3.74 11.99
C GLY A 119 -9.75 -5.23 12.34
N GLY A 120 -9.95 -5.55 13.62
CA GLY A 120 -10.19 -6.92 14.06
C GLY A 120 -8.98 -7.86 14.07
N ILE A 121 -7.76 -7.32 13.97
CA ILE A 121 -6.52 -8.11 13.94
C ILE A 121 -6.41 -9.06 15.15
N ASP A 122 -6.79 -8.59 16.34
CA ASP A 122 -6.75 -9.40 17.56
C ASP A 122 -7.64 -10.65 17.46
N GLN A 123 -8.85 -10.48 16.94
CA GLN A 123 -9.76 -11.60 16.72
C GLN A 123 -9.27 -12.51 15.61
N ALA A 124 -8.76 -11.96 14.51
CA ALA A 124 -8.21 -12.72 13.39
C ALA A 124 -7.03 -13.59 13.85
N ALA A 125 -6.09 -13.01 14.60
CA ALA A 125 -4.96 -13.74 15.19
C ALA A 125 -5.42 -14.86 16.13
N ALA A 126 -6.41 -14.59 16.99
CA ALA A 126 -6.97 -15.58 17.90
C ALA A 126 -7.66 -16.74 17.14
N VAL A 127 -8.47 -16.43 16.13
CA VAL A 127 -9.13 -17.46 15.30
C VAL A 127 -8.10 -18.30 14.56
N CYS A 128 -7.08 -17.70 13.94
CA CYS A 128 -6.01 -18.45 13.29
C CYS A 128 -5.25 -19.31 14.28
N ASN A 129 -4.93 -18.79 15.47
CA ASN A 129 -4.24 -19.55 16.52
C ASN A 129 -5.06 -20.77 16.98
N ASP A 130 -6.38 -20.62 17.20
CA ASP A 130 -7.26 -21.71 17.61
C ASP A 130 -7.41 -22.78 16.53
N LEU A 131 -7.32 -22.40 15.26
CA LEU A 131 -7.37 -23.28 14.09
C LEU A 131 -6.00 -23.90 13.76
N GLY A 132 -4.91 -23.44 14.36
CA GLY A 132 -3.56 -23.90 14.07
C GLY A 132 -3.04 -23.40 12.70
N MET A 133 -3.53 -22.27 12.22
CA MET A 133 -3.08 -21.61 11.00
C MET A 133 -2.09 -20.49 11.33
N TYR A 134 -1.01 -20.38 10.59
CA TYR A 134 -0.09 -19.25 10.71
C TYR A 134 -0.76 -17.94 10.27
N PHE A 135 -0.43 -16.85 10.96
CA PHE A 135 -1.03 -15.54 10.71
C PHE A 135 0.02 -14.42 10.64
N VAL A 136 -0.12 -13.54 9.65
CA VAL A 136 0.64 -12.30 9.53
C VAL A 136 -0.32 -11.13 9.28
N GLY A 137 -0.19 -10.06 10.07
CA GLY A 137 -0.87 -8.79 9.81
C GLY A 137 -0.04 -7.90 8.89
N ILE A 138 -0.69 -7.09 8.06
CA ILE A 138 -0.02 -6.01 7.32
C ILE A 138 -0.35 -4.69 7.99
N SER A 139 0.68 -3.92 8.35
CA SER A 139 0.61 -2.57 8.92
C SER A 139 -0.08 -2.45 10.29
N SER A 140 -0.77 -3.47 10.77
CA SER A 140 -1.44 -3.46 12.08
C SER A 140 -1.04 -4.69 12.91
N ALA A 141 -0.56 -4.43 14.12
CA ALA A 141 -0.09 -5.48 15.03
C ALA A 141 -1.15 -5.99 16.03
N GLY A 142 -2.28 -5.32 16.14
CA GLY A 142 -3.21 -5.59 17.23
C GLY A 142 -2.64 -5.23 18.62
N ALA A 143 -3.30 -5.72 19.66
CA ALA A 143 -2.91 -5.50 21.05
C ALA A 143 -1.69 -6.34 21.47
N GLU A 144 -0.92 -5.84 22.42
CA GLU A 144 0.32 -6.48 22.90
C GLU A 144 0.10 -7.91 23.40
N GLU A 145 -0.99 -8.12 24.15
CA GLU A 145 -1.33 -9.42 24.74
C GLU A 145 -1.60 -10.54 23.72
N ASN A 146 -1.92 -10.19 22.47
CA ASN A 146 -2.18 -11.16 21.42
C ASN A 146 -0.91 -11.57 20.66
N ARG A 147 0.17 -10.82 20.83
CA ARG A 147 1.43 -11.05 20.12
C ARG A 147 2.18 -12.30 20.58
N GLU A 148 1.84 -12.85 21.73
CA GLU A 148 2.42 -14.09 22.27
C GLU A 148 1.81 -15.37 21.68
N MET A 149 0.75 -15.26 20.86
CA MET A 149 0.11 -16.42 20.24
C MET A 149 1.08 -17.16 19.31
N PRO A 150 1.27 -18.49 19.47
CA PRO A 150 2.29 -19.25 18.73
C PRO A 150 2.15 -19.18 17.20
N TYR A 151 0.91 -19.13 16.70
CA TYR A 151 0.66 -19.06 15.27
C TYR A 151 0.62 -17.62 14.71
N TYR A 152 0.69 -16.60 15.57
CA TYR A 152 0.86 -15.21 15.13
C TYR A 152 2.35 -14.95 14.88
N VAL A 153 2.75 -15.09 13.62
CA VAL A 153 4.16 -15.06 13.21
C VAL A 153 4.72 -13.64 13.28
N GLY A 154 4.00 -12.67 12.72
CA GLY A 154 4.52 -11.31 12.68
C GLY A 154 3.59 -10.28 12.04
N VAL A 155 4.13 -9.08 11.93
CA VAL A 155 3.52 -7.93 11.27
C VAL A 155 4.49 -7.39 10.24
N ALA A 156 4.06 -7.36 8.97
CA ALA A 156 4.80 -6.75 7.89
C ALA A 156 4.26 -5.36 7.56
N GLY A 157 5.12 -4.47 7.04
CA GLY A 157 4.73 -3.17 6.54
C GLY A 157 5.47 -2.00 7.18
N ALA A 158 5.57 -0.90 6.43
CA ALA A 158 6.33 0.27 6.83
C ALA A 158 5.92 0.77 8.23
N SER A 159 6.92 1.08 9.04
CA SER A 159 6.70 1.62 10.37
C SER A 159 6.12 3.03 10.29
N ALA A 160 5.51 3.47 11.39
CA ALA A 160 5.06 4.85 11.52
C ALA A 160 6.24 5.82 11.35
N GLU A 161 7.38 5.48 11.94
CA GLU A 161 8.63 6.23 11.84
C GLU A 161 9.13 6.31 10.38
N GLY A 162 9.01 5.21 9.62
CA GLY A 162 9.36 5.18 8.20
C GLY A 162 8.53 6.14 7.35
N TYR A 163 7.25 6.30 7.66
CA TYR A 163 6.43 7.35 7.05
C TYR A 163 6.90 8.76 7.44
N GLY A 164 7.23 8.97 8.70
CA GLY A 164 7.80 10.25 9.17
C GLY A 164 9.08 10.61 8.42
N GLU A 165 9.98 9.64 8.24
CA GLU A 165 11.21 9.80 7.47
C GLU A 165 10.96 10.10 5.99
N ALA A 166 10.03 9.39 5.35
CA ALA A 166 9.69 9.62 3.95
C ALA A 166 9.14 11.04 3.72
N TYR A 167 8.27 11.53 4.61
CA TYR A 167 7.77 12.91 4.51
C TYR A 167 8.85 13.96 4.79
N ALA A 168 9.78 13.68 5.71
CA ALA A 168 10.93 14.54 5.92
C ALA A 168 11.81 14.61 4.67
N ASN A 169 12.06 13.48 4.03
CA ASN A 169 12.82 13.41 2.77
C ASN A 169 12.11 14.15 1.64
N ALA A 170 10.79 14.01 1.49
CA ALA A 170 10.01 14.73 0.49
C ALA A 170 10.07 16.25 0.69
N LEU A 171 9.90 16.73 1.93
CA LEU A 171 10.01 18.16 2.25
C LEU A 171 11.41 18.70 2.01
N ASN A 172 12.45 17.97 2.42
CA ASN A 172 13.84 18.36 2.15
C ASN A 172 14.12 18.48 0.65
N ALA A 173 13.58 17.55 -0.15
CA ALA A 173 13.77 17.59 -1.61
C ALA A 173 13.03 18.76 -2.28
N VAL A 174 11.84 19.10 -1.80
CA VAL A 174 10.97 20.11 -2.42
C VAL A 174 11.32 21.53 -1.99
N ILE A 175 11.62 21.75 -0.71
CA ILE A 175 11.86 23.09 -0.16
C ILE A 175 13.26 23.27 0.44
N GLY A 176 14.00 22.22 0.72
CA GLY A 176 15.39 22.16 1.18
C GLY A 176 16.01 23.50 1.64
N ASP A 177 17.00 23.97 0.88
CA ASP A 177 17.71 25.25 1.13
C ASP A 177 16.93 26.49 0.62
N GLY A 178 15.64 26.34 0.28
CA GLY A 178 14.79 27.42 -0.22
C GLY A 178 14.50 28.51 0.81
N ALA A 179 13.83 29.57 0.34
CA ALA A 179 13.29 30.61 1.22
C ALA A 179 12.22 30.02 2.14
N GLU A 180 12.01 30.66 3.28
CA GLU A 180 10.93 30.25 4.20
C GLU A 180 9.58 30.27 3.48
N GLN A 181 8.86 29.16 3.57
CA GLN A 181 7.59 28.90 2.89
C GLN A 181 6.46 28.84 3.92
N SER A 182 5.25 29.15 3.48
CA SER A 182 4.03 28.93 4.27
C SER A 182 3.44 27.56 3.92
N ILE A 183 3.22 26.72 4.93
CA ILE A 183 2.93 25.29 4.75
C ILE A 183 1.51 24.96 5.20
N LEU A 184 0.76 24.26 4.35
CA LEU A 184 -0.52 23.63 4.71
C LEU A 184 -0.36 22.12 4.72
N ILE A 185 -0.52 21.49 5.88
CA ILE A 185 -0.45 20.03 6.06
C ILE A 185 -1.87 19.49 6.22
N LEU A 186 -2.29 18.63 5.29
CA LEU A 186 -3.54 17.89 5.36
C LEU A 186 -3.30 16.56 6.07
N SER A 187 -3.68 16.51 7.35
CA SER A 187 -3.45 15.35 8.21
C SER A 187 -4.61 14.37 8.16
N GLY A 188 -4.34 13.09 7.88
CA GLY A 188 -5.27 11.99 8.01
C GLY A 188 -5.45 11.47 9.44
N ALA A 189 -4.63 11.92 10.40
CA ALA A 189 -4.55 11.35 11.75
C ALA A 189 -5.90 11.35 12.49
N ALA A 190 -6.60 12.48 12.52
CA ALA A 190 -7.90 12.59 13.19
C ALA A 190 -9.03 11.84 12.47
N CYS A 191 -8.94 11.64 11.15
CA CYS A 191 -9.97 10.98 10.35
C CYS A 191 -9.84 9.46 10.36
N TYR A 192 -8.61 8.96 10.26
CA TYR A 192 -8.35 7.54 10.06
C TYR A 192 -7.77 6.83 11.28
N GLY A 193 -7.27 7.57 12.27
CA GLY A 193 -6.76 7.00 13.54
C GLY A 193 -5.52 6.11 13.41
N ALA A 194 -4.92 6.01 12.21
CA ALA A 194 -3.75 5.19 12.00
C ALA A 194 -2.46 5.94 12.37
N THR A 195 -1.55 5.26 13.05
CA THR A 195 -0.28 5.83 13.52
C THR A 195 0.58 6.36 12.37
N SER A 196 0.51 5.76 11.18
CA SER A 196 1.23 6.22 9.99
C SER A 196 0.85 7.64 9.57
N PHE A 197 -0.41 8.05 9.72
CA PHE A 197 -0.83 9.43 9.44
C PHE A 197 -0.34 10.42 10.50
N VAL A 198 -0.29 9.98 11.77
CA VAL A 198 0.27 10.79 12.86
C VAL A 198 1.75 11.03 12.59
N GLU A 199 2.52 9.98 12.29
CA GLU A 199 3.96 10.10 12.05
C GLU A 199 4.29 10.82 10.73
N ALA A 200 3.50 10.66 9.68
CA ALA A 200 3.64 11.45 8.47
C ALA A 200 3.49 12.95 8.75
N THR A 201 2.50 13.34 9.56
CA THR A 201 2.31 14.73 9.98
C THR A 201 3.43 15.21 10.89
N ALA A 202 3.79 14.40 11.90
CA ALA A 202 4.87 14.72 12.84
C ALA A 202 6.23 14.79 12.14
N GLY A 203 6.51 13.87 11.23
CA GLY A 203 7.72 13.87 10.40
C GLY A 203 7.82 15.14 9.55
N SER A 204 6.71 15.57 8.94
CA SER A 204 6.65 16.84 8.21
C SER A 204 6.97 18.04 9.11
N LEU A 205 6.39 18.09 10.30
CA LEU A 205 6.65 19.18 11.27
C LEU A 205 8.09 19.18 11.77
N ARG A 206 8.68 18.00 12.05
CA ARG A 206 10.09 17.87 12.43
C ARG A 206 11.02 18.31 11.30
N ALA A 207 10.72 17.91 10.06
CA ALA A 207 11.50 18.37 8.92
C ALA A 207 11.52 19.89 8.78
N LEU A 208 10.39 20.54 8.99
CA LEU A 208 10.31 22.02 8.98
C LEU A 208 11.09 22.66 10.14
N GLN A 209 11.16 22.01 11.32
CA GLN A 209 12.07 22.44 12.38
C GLN A 209 13.53 22.42 11.94
N ASP A 210 13.94 21.33 11.27
CA ASP A 210 15.32 21.15 10.82
C ASP A 210 15.64 22.10 9.66
N ILE A 211 14.77 22.18 8.63
CA ILE A 211 14.98 23.02 7.45
C ILE A 211 15.08 24.50 7.82
N TYR A 212 14.20 24.99 8.68
CA TYR A 212 14.14 26.40 9.05
C TYR A 212 14.80 26.74 10.39
N GLY A 213 15.20 25.74 11.16
CA GLY A 213 15.75 25.91 12.50
C GLY A 213 14.76 26.61 13.44
N LEU A 214 13.48 26.25 13.36
CA LEU A 214 12.42 26.82 14.17
C LEU A 214 12.09 25.97 15.40
N THR A 215 11.40 26.56 16.37
CA THR A 215 10.86 25.87 17.54
C THR A 215 9.36 26.15 17.66
N TYR A 216 8.56 25.08 17.75
CA TYR A 216 7.11 25.21 17.96
C TYR A 216 6.78 25.54 19.41
N THR A 217 5.67 26.24 19.61
CA THR A 217 5.11 26.54 20.92
C THR A 217 4.51 25.28 21.57
N GLU A 218 3.90 24.42 20.76
CA GLU A 218 3.30 23.15 21.20
C GLU A 218 4.17 21.95 20.83
N ASP A 219 3.93 20.82 21.49
CA ASP A 219 4.57 19.54 21.17
C ASP A 219 4.15 19.05 19.77
N VAL A 220 5.11 18.54 19.00
CA VAL A 220 4.88 18.07 17.62
C VAL A 220 3.81 16.99 17.54
N ASN A 221 3.75 16.07 18.51
CA ASN A 221 2.75 15.00 18.48
C ASN A 221 1.35 15.54 18.83
N ALA A 222 1.26 16.58 19.71
CA ALA A 222 -0.01 17.26 19.95
C ALA A 222 -0.53 17.96 18.70
N LEU A 223 0.33 18.64 17.96
CA LEU A 223 0.00 19.24 16.66
C LEU A 223 -0.43 18.17 15.64
N ALA A 224 0.31 17.06 15.54
CA ALA A 224 0.04 15.99 14.58
C ALA A 224 -1.27 15.25 14.85
N THR A 225 -1.70 15.15 16.11
CA THR A 225 -2.93 14.46 16.51
C THR A 225 -4.14 15.37 16.66
N SER A 226 -4.01 16.66 16.36
CA SER A 226 -5.11 17.62 16.48
C SER A 226 -6.33 17.18 15.66
N SER A 227 -7.52 17.21 16.29
CA SER A 227 -8.81 16.96 15.66
C SER A 227 -9.44 18.20 15.03
N THR A 228 -8.81 19.36 15.21
CA THR A 228 -9.25 20.65 14.65
C THR A 228 -8.10 21.27 13.89
N GLN A 229 -8.43 22.18 12.96
CA GLN A 229 -7.40 23.01 12.33
C GLN A 229 -6.63 23.79 13.40
N VAL A 230 -5.30 23.76 13.30
CA VAL A 230 -4.39 24.44 14.23
C VAL A 230 -3.21 25.05 13.48
N ASP A 231 -2.83 26.26 13.85
CA ASP A 231 -1.57 26.85 13.39
C ASP A 231 -0.45 26.39 14.34
N ALA A 232 0.62 25.84 13.76
CA ALA A 232 1.81 25.45 14.49
C ALA A 232 2.65 26.69 14.78
N GLU A 233 2.28 27.43 15.84
CA GLU A 233 2.98 28.64 16.25
C GLU A 233 4.45 28.35 16.55
N ASN A 234 5.34 29.19 16.03
CA ASN A 234 6.77 29.02 16.13
C ASN A 234 7.50 30.33 16.37
N ASP A 235 8.75 30.25 16.81
CA ASP A 235 9.59 31.39 17.18
C ASP A 235 10.00 32.27 15.99
N LYS A 236 9.78 31.82 14.75
CA LYS A 236 10.08 32.58 13.53
C LYS A 236 8.84 33.22 12.89
N GLY A 237 7.66 32.88 13.34
CA GLY A 237 6.40 33.36 12.77
C GLY A 237 6.09 32.84 11.37
N ILE A 238 6.67 31.68 10.99
CA ILE A 238 6.38 31.02 9.72
C ILE A 238 4.99 30.43 9.82
N LYS A 239 4.14 30.68 8.81
CA LYS A 239 2.78 30.12 8.79
C LYS A 239 2.82 28.63 8.45
N ILE A 240 2.51 27.80 9.44
CA ILE A 240 2.41 26.33 9.29
C ILE A 240 1.07 25.92 9.90
N THR A 241 0.18 25.39 9.07
CA THR A 241 -1.18 24.99 9.48
C THR A 241 -1.36 23.50 9.30
N VAL A 242 -1.80 22.81 10.35
CA VAL A 242 -2.27 21.41 10.29
C VAL A 242 -3.78 21.41 10.18
N CYS A 243 -4.32 20.82 9.11
CA CYS A 243 -5.75 20.72 8.83
C CYS A 243 -6.18 19.25 8.79
N PRO A 244 -7.05 18.78 9.69
CA PRO A 244 -7.52 17.39 9.71
C PRO A 244 -8.69 17.11 8.76
N GLY A 245 -8.96 17.97 7.78
CA GLY A 245 -10.13 17.96 6.92
C GLY A 245 -10.15 16.91 5.80
N MET A 246 -9.59 15.72 6.03
CA MET A 246 -9.44 14.68 5.00
C MET A 246 -10.76 14.07 4.50
N GLN A 247 -11.85 14.11 5.27
CA GLN A 247 -13.15 13.57 4.84
C GLN A 247 -13.90 14.48 3.86
N ASP A 248 -13.68 15.79 3.99
CA ASP A 248 -14.34 16.82 3.18
C ASP A 248 -13.30 17.76 2.56
N ILE A 249 -12.29 17.16 1.89
CA ILE A 249 -11.11 17.87 1.38
C ILE A 249 -11.50 19.11 0.56
N ALA A 250 -12.40 18.95 -0.43
CA ALA A 250 -12.76 20.04 -1.33
C ALA A 250 -13.46 21.21 -0.61
N THR A 251 -14.26 20.96 0.42
CA THR A 251 -14.98 21.99 1.15
C THR A 251 -14.17 22.61 2.27
N THR A 252 -13.27 21.87 2.89
CA THR A 252 -12.45 22.33 4.01
C THR A 252 -11.18 23.03 3.54
N VAL A 253 -10.54 22.50 2.50
CA VAL A 253 -9.22 22.93 2.05
C VAL A 253 -9.29 24.03 1.00
N SER A 254 -10.28 24.00 0.10
CA SER A 254 -10.41 25.01 -0.97
C SER A 254 -10.40 26.46 -0.45
N PRO A 255 -11.11 26.81 0.65
CA PRO A 255 -11.02 28.17 1.20
C PRO A 255 -9.62 28.55 1.70
N LEU A 256 -8.87 27.58 2.27
CA LEU A 256 -7.50 27.79 2.74
C LEU A 256 -6.57 28.05 1.56
N LEU A 257 -6.67 27.28 0.49
CA LEU A 257 -5.88 27.48 -0.72
C LEU A 257 -6.22 28.80 -1.41
N GLN A 258 -7.51 29.15 -1.51
CA GLN A 258 -7.97 30.40 -2.12
C GLN A 258 -7.53 31.65 -1.34
N SER A 259 -7.15 31.54 -0.07
CA SER A 259 -6.58 32.67 0.68
C SER A 259 -5.26 33.17 0.05
N GLY A 260 -4.54 32.30 -0.68
CA GLY A 260 -3.25 32.60 -1.25
C GLY A 260 -2.09 32.63 -0.25
N ASP A 261 -2.38 32.22 0.97
CA ASP A 261 -1.43 32.32 2.09
C ASP A 261 -0.38 31.19 2.14
N TYR A 262 -0.57 30.11 1.36
CA TYR A 262 0.30 28.93 1.42
C TYR A 262 1.12 28.77 0.14
N ASP A 263 2.37 28.37 0.32
CA ASP A 263 3.35 28.09 -0.73
C ASP A 263 3.51 26.59 -0.98
N VAL A 264 3.24 25.77 0.03
CA VAL A 264 3.40 24.30 0.00
C VAL A 264 2.16 23.63 0.57
N LEU A 265 1.68 22.61 -0.12
CA LEU A 265 0.61 21.72 0.30
C LEU A 265 1.18 20.32 0.52
N VAL A 266 0.98 19.78 1.71
CA VAL A 266 1.42 18.42 2.09
C VAL A 266 0.20 17.58 2.44
N GLY A 267 -0.04 16.50 1.73
CA GLY A 267 -1.10 15.54 2.03
C GLY A 267 -0.56 14.22 2.56
N THR A 268 -1.03 13.78 3.73
CA THR A 268 -0.65 12.48 4.30
C THR A 268 -1.43 11.29 3.72
N SER A 269 -2.31 11.53 2.75
CA SER A 269 -2.96 10.54 1.90
C SER A 269 -2.94 11.00 0.45
N ASN A 270 -3.53 10.23 -0.48
CA ASN A 270 -3.73 10.68 -1.85
C ASN A 270 -4.73 11.83 -1.88
N ILE A 271 -4.21 13.06 -2.01
CA ILE A 271 -5.02 14.27 -2.12
C ILE A 271 -5.07 14.82 -3.55
N TYR A 272 -4.21 14.31 -4.45
CA TYR A 272 -4.14 14.80 -5.82
C TYR A 272 -5.44 14.61 -6.59
N ASP A 273 -6.06 13.44 -6.51
CA ASP A 273 -7.30 13.15 -7.21
C ASP A 273 -8.46 14.07 -6.80
N SER A 274 -8.40 14.60 -5.57
CA SER A 274 -9.43 15.50 -5.03
C SER A 274 -9.11 16.98 -5.19
N LEU A 275 -7.83 17.36 -5.21
CA LEU A 275 -7.39 18.76 -5.13
C LEU A 275 -6.55 19.23 -6.31
N GLY A 276 -6.00 18.35 -7.15
CA GLY A 276 -5.08 18.75 -8.21
C GLY A 276 -5.64 19.86 -9.11
N VAL A 277 -6.91 19.71 -9.54
CA VAL A 277 -7.58 20.76 -10.35
C VAL A 277 -7.77 22.06 -9.58
N ALA A 278 -8.15 21.95 -8.28
CA ALA A 278 -8.39 23.13 -7.45
C ALA A 278 -7.09 23.89 -7.15
N VAL A 279 -5.98 23.18 -6.99
CA VAL A 279 -4.65 23.80 -6.82
C VAL A 279 -4.26 24.56 -8.09
N ASP A 280 -4.33 23.94 -9.27
CA ASP A 280 -4.00 24.62 -10.55
C ASP A 280 -4.90 25.86 -10.81
N GLU A 281 -6.19 25.80 -10.48
CA GLU A 281 -7.08 26.96 -10.57
C GLU A 281 -6.64 28.10 -9.64
N VAL A 282 -6.21 27.81 -8.42
CA VAL A 282 -5.70 28.79 -7.46
C VAL A 282 -4.38 29.35 -7.92
N GLU A 283 -3.45 28.54 -8.37
CA GLU A 283 -2.16 28.95 -8.94
C GLU A 283 -2.35 29.93 -10.11
N LYS A 284 -3.25 29.59 -11.03
CA LYS A 284 -3.61 30.42 -12.16
C LYS A 284 -4.22 31.76 -11.73
N ALA A 285 -5.10 31.75 -10.72
CA ALA A 285 -5.74 32.95 -10.23
C ALA A 285 -4.77 33.89 -9.50
N LEU A 286 -3.82 33.33 -8.77
CA LEU A 286 -2.84 34.07 -7.97
C LEU A 286 -1.55 34.40 -8.74
N GLY A 287 -1.27 33.70 -9.85
CA GLY A 287 0.01 33.76 -10.54
C GLY A 287 1.17 33.24 -9.68
N LYS A 288 0.91 32.20 -8.89
CA LYS A 288 1.82 31.65 -7.87
C LYS A 288 1.84 30.12 -8.00
N ASP A 289 3.02 29.55 -7.99
CA ASP A 289 3.26 28.12 -7.92
C ASP A 289 3.09 27.65 -6.47
N ILE A 290 2.34 26.56 -6.24
CA ILE A 290 2.12 25.92 -4.94
C ILE A 290 2.75 24.55 -4.98
N LYS A 291 3.80 24.34 -4.21
CA LYS A 291 4.48 23.06 -4.13
C LYS A 291 3.54 22.00 -3.58
N PHE A 292 3.45 20.84 -4.27
CA PHE A 292 2.47 19.81 -3.97
C PHE A 292 3.15 18.48 -3.64
N ILE A 293 3.07 18.09 -2.36
CA ILE A 293 3.55 16.81 -1.84
C ILE A 293 2.33 15.95 -1.49
N THR A 294 2.26 14.72 -1.99
CA THR A 294 1.12 13.81 -1.72
C THR A 294 1.60 12.38 -1.49
N ARG A 295 0.84 11.62 -0.71
CA ARG A 295 0.95 10.17 -0.67
C ARG A 295 0.18 9.59 -1.86
N SER A 296 0.74 8.58 -2.49
CA SER A 296 0.05 7.92 -3.61
C SER A 296 0.61 6.52 -3.85
N MET A 297 0.11 5.91 -4.91
CA MET A 297 0.60 4.69 -5.53
C MET A 297 0.91 4.99 -6.99
N PHE A 298 1.56 4.06 -7.68
CA PHE A 298 1.64 4.14 -9.13
C PHE A 298 0.25 4.00 -9.71
N SER A 299 -0.15 4.95 -10.53
CA SER A 299 -1.44 4.96 -11.23
C SER A 299 -1.34 5.81 -12.48
N ASP A 300 -2.27 5.62 -13.43
CA ASP A 300 -2.34 6.45 -14.64
C ASP A 300 -2.56 7.93 -14.30
N SER A 301 -3.31 8.23 -13.24
CA SER A 301 -3.55 9.59 -12.77
C SER A 301 -2.26 10.27 -12.28
N THR A 302 -1.52 9.61 -11.40
CA THR A 302 -0.25 10.15 -10.89
C THR A 302 0.84 10.18 -11.96
N LYS A 303 0.88 9.19 -12.86
CA LYS A 303 1.77 9.20 -14.03
C LYS A 303 1.50 10.40 -14.94
N ALA A 304 0.24 10.66 -15.23
CA ALA A 304 -0.15 11.83 -16.03
C ALA A 304 0.24 13.15 -15.34
N ALA A 305 0.03 13.25 -14.02
CA ALA A 305 0.40 14.43 -13.23
C ALA A 305 1.91 14.70 -13.26
N PHE A 306 2.74 13.66 -13.04
CA PHE A 306 4.20 13.80 -13.09
C PHE A 306 4.74 14.18 -14.49
N ASN A 307 4.05 13.79 -15.55
CA ASN A 307 4.44 14.08 -16.92
C ASN A 307 3.76 15.35 -17.47
N SER A 308 3.07 16.12 -16.63
CA SER A 308 2.39 17.36 -16.99
C SER A 308 3.00 18.55 -16.26
N THR A 309 2.74 19.73 -16.80
CA THR A 309 3.00 21.00 -16.12
C THR A 309 1.68 21.71 -15.83
N ASP A 310 1.66 22.42 -14.69
CA ASP A 310 0.57 23.28 -14.28
C ASP A 310 0.46 24.56 -15.11
N SER A 311 -0.44 25.46 -14.70
CA SER A 311 -0.64 26.76 -15.36
C SER A 311 0.53 27.74 -15.20
N GLN A 312 1.45 27.47 -14.27
CA GLN A 312 2.67 28.26 -14.05
C GLN A 312 3.87 27.70 -14.83
N GLY A 313 3.73 26.51 -15.42
CA GLY A 313 4.80 25.80 -16.14
C GLY A 313 5.69 24.95 -15.23
N SER A 314 5.29 24.78 -13.97
CA SER A 314 5.94 23.91 -12.98
C SER A 314 5.41 22.47 -13.05
N GLN A 315 6.06 21.54 -12.37
CA GLN A 315 5.55 20.17 -12.23
C GLN A 315 4.28 20.17 -11.36
N VAL A 316 3.26 19.44 -11.79
CA VAL A 316 1.94 19.41 -11.09
C VAL A 316 2.03 18.78 -9.70
N ILE A 317 2.90 17.80 -9.51
CA ILE A 317 3.21 17.19 -8.21
C ILE A 317 4.71 17.24 -8.01
N ASP A 318 5.18 17.92 -6.98
CA ASP A 318 6.61 18.08 -6.71
C ASP A 318 7.23 16.87 -6.01
N ALA A 319 6.45 16.15 -5.20
CA ALA A 319 6.90 14.89 -4.63
C ALA A 319 5.73 13.94 -4.35
N ILE A 320 5.97 12.66 -4.57
CA ILE A 320 5.10 11.59 -4.11
C ILE A 320 5.82 10.77 -3.04
N VAL A 321 5.12 10.50 -1.93
CA VAL A 321 5.47 9.46 -0.98
C VAL A 321 4.70 8.21 -1.40
N LEU A 322 5.40 7.26 -2.03
CA LEU A 322 4.80 6.03 -2.54
C LEU A 322 4.58 5.02 -1.43
N ASN A 323 3.39 4.45 -1.36
CA ASN A 323 3.13 3.30 -0.51
C ASN A 323 3.99 2.12 -0.97
N GLY A 324 4.64 1.47 -0.03
CA GLY A 324 5.30 0.21 -0.30
C GLY A 324 4.29 -0.91 -0.55
N THR A 325 4.69 -1.91 -1.31
CA THR A 325 3.96 -3.17 -1.52
C THR A 325 4.79 -4.38 -1.04
N TYR A 326 5.98 -4.11 -0.53
CA TYR A 326 6.92 -5.12 -0.03
C TYR A 326 6.33 -5.98 1.10
N GLU A 327 5.41 -5.43 1.88
CA GLU A 327 4.73 -6.13 2.97
C GLU A 327 4.02 -7.41 2.53
N HIS A 328 3.53 -7.48 1.29
CA HIS A 328 2.93 -8.70 0.76
C HIS A 328 3.97 -9.82 0.61
N LEU A 329 5.14 -9.49 0.08
CA LEU A 329 6.24 -10.46 -0.05
C LEU A 329 6.82 -10.84 1.31
N ALA A 330 7.00 -9.86 2.20
CA ALA A 330 7.46 -10.11 3.56
C ALA A 330 6.52 -11.07 4.31
N ALA A 331 5.21 -10.85 4.22
CA ALA A 331 4.21 -11.75 4.81
C ALA A 331 4.32 -13.17 4.25
N VAL A 332 4.45 -13.32 2.94
CA VAL A 332 4.59 -14.64 2.29
C VAL A 332 5.88 -15.34 2.72
N MET A 333 7.03 -14.63 2.74
CA MET A 333 8.31 -15.18 3.19
C MET A 333 8.25 -15.64 4.66
N MET A 334 7.66 -14.83 5.54
CA MET A 334 7.47 -15.19 6.95
C MET A 334 6.59 -16.44 7.11
N LEU A 335 5.46 -16.51 6.40
CA LEU A 335 4.53 -17.63 6.45
C LEU A 335 5.15 -18.91 5.87
N ARG A 336 5.88 -18.80 4.75
CA ARG A 336 6.58 -19.92 4.14
C ARG A 336 7.62 -20.52 5.08
N ASN A 337 8.47 -19.70 5.68
CA ASN A 337 9.46 -20.15 6.64
C ASN A 337 8.81 -20.75 7.90
N ALA A 338 7.73 -20.16 8.41
CA ALA A 338 7.01 -20.70 9.56
C ALA A 338 6.42 -22.09 9.25
N PHE A 339 5.83 -22.28 8.08
CA PHE A 339 5.27 -23.55 7.64
C PHE A 339 6.36 -24.62 7.43
N ASP A 340 7.55 -24.25 6.98
CA ASP A 340 8.69 -25.15 6.80
C ASP A 340 9.38 -25.52 8.12
N GLY A 341 8.83 -25.10 9.27
CA GLY A 341 9.32 -25.44 10.60
C GLY A 341 10.30 -24.43 11.19
N HIS A 342 10.39 -23.24 10.62
CA HIS A 342 11.28 -22.16 11.07
C HIS A 342 10.50 -21.01 11.73
N ALA A 343 9.33 -21.28 12.32
CA ALA A 343 8.47 -20.27 12.95
C ALA A 343 9.21 -19.45 14.01
N ASP A 344 10.09 -20.06 14.80
CA ASP A 344 10.87 -19.35 15.83
C ASP A 344 11.82 -18.31 15.23
N ALA A 345 12.36 -18.54 14.04
CA ALA A 345 13.22 -17.58 13.33
C ALA A 345 12.44 -16.39 12.75
N MET A 346 11.14 -16.55 12.58
CA MET A 346 10.22 -15.51 12.09
C MET A 346 9.57 -14.72 13.22
N ARG A 347 9.84 -15.03 14.47
CA ARG A 347 9.29 -14.39 15.67
C ARG A 347 10.39 -13.67 16.44
N ASP A 348 10.02 -12.67 17.23
CA ASP A 348 10.93 -11.96 18.15
C ASP A 348 10.79 -12.56 19.56
N GLY A 349 11.52 -13.65 19.81
CA GLY A 349 11.35 -14.46 21.02
C GLY A 349 9.94 -15.05 21.10
N ASP A 350 9.25 -14.79 22.21
CA ASP A 350 7.89 -15.27 22.44
C ASP A 350 6.81 -14.42 21.72
N HIS A 351 7.18 -13.31 21.09
CA HIS A 351 6.26 -12.38 20.43
C HIS A 351 6.28 -12.51 18.92
N CYS A 352 5.20 -12.10 18.26
CA CYS A 352 5.22 -11.89 16.82
C CYS A 352 6.23 -10.79 16.48
N SER A 353 7.02 -11.01 15.43
CA SER A 353 8.01 -10.05 14.99
C SER A 353 7.37 -8.84 14.29
N ARG A 354 8.15 -7.78 14.11
CA ARG A 354 7.84 -6.68 13.20
C ARG A 354 8.89 -6.63 12.10
N VAL A 355 8.40 -6.59 10.87
CA VAL A 355 9.19 -6.40 9.65
C VAL A 355 8.75 -5.08 9.03
N PRO A 356 9.30 -3.93 9.46
CA PRO A 356 8.99 -2.63 8.88
C PRO A 356 9.31 -2.57 7.39
N GLY A 357 10.35 -3.25 6.99
CA GLY A 357 10.70 -3.45 5.59
C GLY A 357 11.03 -2.14 4.88
N GLN A 358 10.37 -1.92 3.77
CA GLN A 358 10.62 -0.76 2.92
C GLN A 358 10.11 0.53 3.55
N ILE A 359 11.00 1.53 3.67
CA ILE A 359 10.57 2.92 3.89
C ILE A 359 9.84 3.39 2.62
N PRO A 360 8.68 4.09 2.74
CA PRO A 360 7.98 4.59 1.56
C PRO A 360 8.91 5.40 0.66
N LEU A 361 8.90 5.10 -0.64
CA LEU A 361 9.79 5.77 -1.59
C LEU A 361 9.35 7.21 -1.80
N VAL A 362 10.32 8.11 -1.91
CA VAL A 362 10.08 9.50 -2.31
C VAL A 362 10.50 9.65 -3.76
N VAL A 363 9.57 10.07 -4.60
CA VAL A 363 9.78 10.34 -6.03
C VAL A 363 9.53 11.82 -6.29
N THR A 364 10.50 12.50 -6.89
CA THR A 364 10.47 13.96 -7.09
C THR A 364 10.54 14.38 -8.56
N THR A 365 10.81 13.43 -9.46
CA THR A 365 10.93 13.72 -10.89
C THR A 365 10.12 12.76 -11.75
N ALA A 366 9.65 13.25 -12.90
CA ALA A 366 8.99 12.41 -13.89
C ALA A 366 9.89 11.27 -14.39
N GLU A 367 11.21 11.49 -14.46
CA GLU A 367 12.19 10.49 -14.88
C GLU A 367 12.23 9.34 -13.86
N GLU A 368 12.36 9.63 -12.55
CA GLU A 368 12.30 8.63 -11.48
C GLU A 368 10.96 7.90 -11.50
N TYR A 369 9.84 8.63 -11.59
CA TYR A 369 8.51 8.03 -11.62
C TYR A 369 8.37 7.03 -12.78
N ASN A 370 8.73 7.45 -13.99
CA ASN A 370 8.62 6.60 -15.17
C ASN A 370 9.55 5.40 -15.12
N ALA A 371 10.75 5.56 -14.55
CA ALA A 371 11.68 4.47 -14.36
C ALA A 371 11.14 3.43 -13.35
N LEU A 372 10.59 3.89 -12.21
CA LEU A 372 10.05 3.01 -11.16
C LEU A 372 8.69 2.38 -11.54
N SER A 373 7.92 2.98 -12.44
CA SER A 373 6.62 2.48 -12.90
C SER A 373 6.69 1.75 -14.25
N GLY A 374 7.89 1.30 -14.67
CA GLY A 374 8.09 0.58 -15.91
C GLY A 374 7.51 -0.83 -15.88
N ASP A 375 7.03 -1.32 -17.03
CA ASP A 375 6.41 -2.66 -17.17
C ASP A 375 7.38 -3.81 -16.85
N ASP A 376 8.69 -3.57 -16.90
CA ASP A 376 9.74 -4.56 -16.61
C ASP A 376 10.14 -4.57 -15.11
N MET A 377 9.55 -3.68 -14.28
CA MET A 377 9.82 -3.67 -12.85
C MET A 377 9.14 -4.87 -12.17
N PRO A 378 9.89 -5.66 -11.37
CA PRO A 378 9.28 -6.74 -10.61
C PRO A 378 8.37 -6.17 -9.52
N PHE A 379 7.34 -6.93 -9.16
CA PHE A 379 6.45 -6.57 -8.06
C PHE A 379 7.26 -6.26 -6.78
N SER A 380 6.96 -5.13 -6.17
CA SER A 380 7.67 -4.63 -4.97
C SER A 380 9.17 -4.42 -5.15
N PHE A 381 9.67 -4.34 -6.39
CA PHE A 381 11.10 -4.19 -6.72
C PHE A 381 11.99 -5.35 -6.21
N VAL A 382 11.41 -6.51 -6.00
CA VAL A 382 12.09 -7.72 -5.52
C VAL A 382 11.94 -8.82 -6.55
N THR A 383 13.04 -9.42 -6.94
CA THR A 383 13.04 -10.56 -7.86
C THR A 383 12.54 -11.84 -7.18
N VAL A 384 12.02 -12.78 -7.96
CA VAL A 384 11.61 -14.10 -7.45
C VAL A 384 12.77 -14.80 -6.74
N ASP A 385 13.99 -14.70 -7.27
CA ASP A 385 15.19 -15.31 -6.68
C ASP A 385 15.51 -14.72 -5.29
N GLU A 386 15.30 -13.42 -5.08
CA GLU A 386 15.46 -12.80 -3.77
C GLU A 386 14.40 -13.28 -2.79
N VAL A 387 13.15 -13.45 -3.21
CA VAL A 387 12.09 -14.02 -2.36
C VAL A 387 12.44 -15.45 -1.99
N VAL A 388 12.82 -16.29 -2.96
CA VAL A 388 13.27 -17.68 -2.73
C VAL A 388 14.48 -17.71 -1.80
N GLY A 389 15.43 -16.78 -2.00
CA GLY A 389 16.61 -16.65 -1.16
C GLY A 389 16.32 -16.32 0.31
N GLN A 390 15.14 -15.81 0.62
CA GLN A 390 14.64 -15.56 1.98
C GLN A 390 13.72 -16.67 2.52
N CYS A 391 13.51 -17.76 1.78
CA CYS A 391 12.68 -18.88 2.18
C CYS A 391 13.53 -20.13 2.41
N ASN A 392 14.33 -20.13 3.49
CA ASN A 392 15.24 -21.21 3.84
C ASN A 392 15.53 -21.23 5.36
N ALA A 393 16.27 -22.25 5.81
CA ALA A 393 16.56 -22.46 7.24
C ALA A 393 17.44 -21.36 7.89
N ASP A 394 18.18 -20.60 7.11
CA ASP A 394 19.06 -19.52 7.60
C ASP A 394 18.35 -18.15 7.63
N ALA A 395 17.16 -18.05 7.00
CA ALA A 395 16.37 -16.82 6.97
C ALA A 395 15.78 -16.50 8.33
N THR A 396 15.73 -15.21 8.65
CA THR A 396 15.13 -14.69 9.87
C THR A 396 14.24 -13.49 9.53
N PHE A 397 13.36 -13.10 10.44
CA PHE A 397 12.59 -11.88 10.24
C PHE A 397 13.49 -10.64 10.05
N HIS A 398 14.68 -10.62 10.66
CA HIS A 398 15.67 -9.56 10.42
C HIS A 398 16.20 -9.55 8.98
N SER A 399 16.50 -10.71 8.40
CA SER A 399 17.01 -10.77 7.02
C SER A 399 15.92 -10.34 6.01
N ILE A 400 14.65 -10.64 6.29
CA ILE A 400 13.51 -10.16 5.51
C ILE A 400 13.36 -8.63 5.66
N ASP A 401 13.54 -8.10 6.87
CA ASP A 401 13.53 -6.66 7.13
C ASP A 401 14.67 -5.93 6.41
N GLU A 402 15.88 -6.46 6.47
CA GLU A 402 17.05 -5.90 5.78
C GLU A 402 16.85 -5.86 4.25
N LEU A 403 16.23 -6.89 3.66
CA LEU A 403 15.89 -6.87 2.24
C LEU A 403 14.95 -5.71 1.93
N GLY A 404 13.88 -5.54 2.68
CA GLY A 404 12.94 -4.42 2.52
C GLY A 404 13.61 -3.06 2.72
N ALA A 405 14.42 -2.91 3.77
CA ALA A 405 15.15 -1.67 4.05
C ALA A 405 16.16 -1.30 2.95
N SER A 406 16.62 -2.28 2.18
CA SER A 406 17.52 -2.05 1.04
C SER A 406 16.82 -1.42 -0.18
N LEU A 407 15.49 -1.44 -0.24
CA LEU A 407 14.68 -0.97 -1.37
C LEU A 407 14.51 0.57 -1.33
N THR A 408 15.60 1.27 -1.55
CA THR A 408 15.60 2.73 -1.74
C THR A 408 15.48 3.08 -3.23
N THR A 409 15.00 4.29 -3.56
CA THR A 409 14.93 4.77 -4.95
C THR A 409 16.26 4.58 -5.68
N GLU A 410 17.38 4.98 -5.05
CA GLU A 410 18.72 4.83 -5.62
C GLU A 410 19.09 3.37 -5.92
N ASN A 411 18.86 2.47 -4.95
CA ASN A 411 19.21 1.06 -5.10
C ASN A 411 18.35 0.37 -6.16
N ILE A 412 17.05 0.69 -6.20
CA ILE A 412 16.13 0.14 -7.19
C ILE A 412 16.53 0.59 -8.59
N LEU A 413 16.76 1.88 -8.80
CA LEU A 413 17.18 2.41 -10.11
C LEU A 413 18.56 1.88 -10.54
N LYS A 414 19.46 1.66 -9.60
CA LYS A 414 20.77 1.04 -9.89
C LYS A 414 20.66 -0.44 -10.28
N LYS A 415 19.65 -1.14 -9.75
CA LYS A 415 19.45 -2.57 -9.97
C LYS A 415 18.69 -2.86 -11.25
N PHE A 416 17.71 -2.05 -11.60
CA PHE A 416 16.77 -2.29 -12.69
C PHE A 416 16.75 -1.19 -13.77
N GLY A 417 17.39 -0.02 -13.51
CA GLY A 417 17.40 1.14 -14.41
C GLY A 417 18.44 1.13 -15.53
#